data_7f277659280b3df80ad885c8f52ccf28
#
_entry.id   7f277659280b3df80ad885c8f52ccf28
#
_cell.length_a   1.000
_cell.length_b   1.000
_cell.length_c   1.000
_cell.angle_alpha   90.00
_cell.angle_beta   90.00
_cell.angle_gamma   90.00
#
_symmetry.space_group_name_H-M   'P 1'
#
loop_
_entity.id
_entity.type
_entity.pdbx_description
1 polymer ?
#
loop_
_entity_poly.entity_id
_entity_poly.type
_entity_poly.pdbx_seq_one_letter_code
_entity_poly.pdbx_strand_id
1 'polypeptide(L)'
;MRITDDIILADWELSEQFMRASGPGGQNVNKVSSAVELRFEAARSPALSPSVKARLKRLAGRRWTVDGALVLQCDETRSQARNREIIRQRLTELIRKALVAPKRRMATRPTLGSQKRRLKAKKVRSAGKAGRGAVAPDHDA
;
A
#
# COMPACT_ATOMS: atom_id res chain seq x y z
N MET A 1 15.77 -16.75 -7.51
CA MET A 1 14.37 -16.61 -7.98
C MET A 1 14.31 -15.62 -9.13
N ARG A 2 13.76 -16.01 -10.28
CA ARG A 2 13.65 -15.14 -11.47
C ARG A 2 12.38 -14.29 -11.38
N ILE A 3 12.52 -12.99 -11.53
CA ILE A 3 11.40 -12.04 -11.55
C ILE A 3 11.06 -11.63 -12.98
N THR A 4 12.07 -11.22 -13.73
CA THR A 4 12.03 -10.91 -15.18
C THR A 4 13.28 -11.48 -15.82
N ASP A 5 13.43 -11.32 -17.14
CA ASP A 5 14.62 -11.78 -17.85
C ASP A 5 15.89 -11.10 -17.36
N ASP A 6 15.78 -9.84 -16.93
CA ASP A 6 16.90 -9.02 -16.48
C ASP A 6 17.09 -9.03 -14.94
N ILE A 7 16.11 -9.50 -14.18
CA ILE A 7 16.13 -9.47 -12.71
C ILE A 7 16.01 -10.87 -12.13
N ILE A 8 17.09 -11.32 -11.54
CA ILE A 8 17.21 -12.58 -10.83
C ILE A 8 17.64 -12.30 -9.42
N LEU A 9 16.83 -12.72 -8.44
CA LEU A 9 17.17 -12.61 -7.02
C LEU A 9 18.01 -13.82 -6.61
N ALA A 10 19.12 -13.55 -5.91
CA ALA A 10 19.96 -14.58 -5.36
C ALA A 10 19.31 -15.24 -4.13
N ASP A 11 19.74 -16.46 -3.81
CA ASP A 11 19.16 -17.22 -2.71
C ASP A 11 19.36 -16.55 -1.34
N TRP A 12 20.47 -15.85 -1.13
CA TRP A 12 20.75 -15.12 0.10
C TRP A 12 19.84 -13.92 0.35
N GLU A 13 19.22 -13.37 -0.71
CA GLU A 13 18.29 -12.24 -0.62
C GLU A 13 16.93 -12.65 -0.06
N LEU A 14 16.61 -13.92 -0.09
CA LEU A 14 15.33 -14.49 0.31
C LEU A 14 15.52 -15.44 1.49
N SER A 15 14.70 -15.26 2.51
CA SER A 15 14.58 -16.24 3.58
C SER A 15 13.10 -16.60 3.79
N GLU A 16 12.83 -17.86 3.95
CA GLU A 16 11.48 -18.40 4.18
C GLU A 16 11.42 -19.03 5.56
N GLN A 17 10.37 -18.70 6.31
CA GLN A 17 10.07 -19.32 7.59
C GLN A 17 8.67 -19.91 7.55
N PHE A 18 8.52 -21.08 8.14
CA PHE A 18 7.24 -21.76 8.26
C PHE A 18 6.71 -21.54 9.66
N MET A 19 5.47 -21.06 9.76
CA MET A 19 4.83 -20.72 11.01
C MET A 19 3.49 -21.45 11.14
N ARG A 20 3.00 -21.53 12.35
CA ARG A 20 1.63 -21.98 12.58
C ARG A 20 0.67 -20.91 12.09
N ALA A 21 -0.37 -21.32 11.36
CA ALA A 21 -1.41 -20.40 10.94
C ALA A 21 -2.10 -19.81 12.17
N SER A 22 -2.26 -18.50 12.19
CA SER A 22 -3.01 -17.79 13.23
C SER A 22 -4.46 -17.65 12.77
N GLY A 23 -5.42 -18.18 13.55
CA GLY A 23 -6.85 -18.01 13.25
C GLY A 23 -7.74 -18.76 14.23
N PRO A 24 -9.01 -18.35 14.37
CA PRO A 24 -10.01 -19.11 15.10
C PRO A 24 -10.36 -20.36 14.29
N GLY A 25 -9.65 -21.42 14.51
CA GLY A 25 -9.91 -22.68 13.82
C GLY A 25 -9.56 -23.85 14.71
N GLY A 26 -10.25 -24.95 14.52
CA GLY A 26 -10.17 -26.16 15.34
C GLY A 26 -8.73 -26.69 15.50
N GLN A 27 -8.59 -27.78 16.23
CA GLN A 27 -7.32 -28.37 16.71
C GLN A 27 -6.25 -28.57 15.61
N ASN A 28 -6.61 -28.66 14.34
CA ASN A 28 -5.67 -28.83 13.23
C ASN A 28 -4.89 -27.54 12.88
N VAL A 29 -5.42 -26.36 13.17
CA VAL A 29 -4.76 -25.07 12.92
C VAL A 29 -3.53 -24.91 13.82
N ASN A 30 -3.57 -25.45 15.04
CA ASN A 30 -2.47 -25.35 16.00
C ASN A 30 -1.36 -26.41 15.80
N LYS A 31 -1.61 -27.43 14.98
CA LYS A 31 -0.68 -28.57 14.81
C LYS A 31 0.12 -28.52 13.51
N VAL A 32 -0.34 -27.79 12.50
CA VAL A 32 0.28 -27.77 11.18
C VAL A 32 0.86 -26.40 10.89
N SER A 33 2.18 -26.34 10.67
CA SER A 33 2.89 -25.13 10.25
C SER A 33 2.69 -24.90 8.76
N SER A 34 1.49 -24.52 8.34
CA SER A 34 1.16 -24.26 6.93
C SER A 34 1.41 -22.81 6.51
N ALA A 35 1.45 -21.86 7.44
CA ALA A 35 1.76 -20.47 7.16
C ALA A 35 3.21 -20.28 6.76
N VAL A 36 3.44 -19.44 5.77
CA VAL A 36 4.76 -19.11 5.24
C VAL A 36 5.02 -17.62 5.38
N GLU A 37 6.15 -17.27 5.94
CA GLU A 37 6.70 -15.92 5.91
C GLU A 37 7.89 -15.87 4.96
N LEU A 38 7.88 -14.93 4.04
CA LEU A 38 8.98 -14.66 3.12
C LEU A 38 9.57 -13.29 3.44
N ARG A 39 10.86 -13.26 3.72
CA ARG A 39 11.64 -12.04 3.92
C ARG A 39 12.56 -11.83 2.73
N PHE A 40 12.47 -10.68 2.10
CA PHE A 40 13.32 -10.26 0.99
C PHE A 40 14.18 -9.07 1.40
N GLU A 41 15.50 -9.21 1.31
CA GLU A 41 16.48 -8.16 1.65
C GLU A 41 16.58 -7.08 0.54
N ALA A 42 15.48 -6.36 0.33
CA ALA A 42 15.31 -5.44 -0.79
C ALA A 42 16.32 -4.30 -0.83
N ALA A 43 16.63 -3.70 0.30
CA ALA A 43 17.59 -2.58 0.37
C ALA A 43 19.01 -3.00 -0.03
N ARG A 44 19.38 -4.26 0.25
CA ARG A 44 20.70 -4.82 -0.04
C ARG A 44 20.79 -5.52 -1.39
N SER A 45 19.68 -5.69 -2.08
CA SER A 45 19.63 -6.38 -3.37
C SER A 45 20.40 -5.63 -4.45
N PRO A 46 21.39 -6.25 -5.09
CA PRO A 46 22.09 -5.65 -6.24
C PRO A 46 21.26 -5.70 -7.52
N ALA A 47 20.21 -6.53 -7.57
CA ALA A 47 19.37 -6.69 -8.75
C ALA A 47 18.42 -5.51 -8.97
N LEU A 48 18.13 -4.70 -7.93
CA LEU A 48 17.22 -3.59 -7.99
C LEU A 48 17.96 -2.24 -7.96
N SER A 49 17.59 -1.34 -8.86
CA SER A 49 18.09 0.03 -8.85
C SER A 49 17.51 0.83 -7.66
N PRO A 50 18.17 1.92 -7.21
CA PRO A 50 17.68 2.74 -6.10
C PRO A 50 16.27 3.29 -6.34
N SER A 51 15.92 3.65 -7.57
CA SER A 51 14.59 4.13 -7.94
C SER A 51 13.52 3.06 -7.81
N VAL A 52 13.84 1.81 -8.19
CA VAL A 52 12.95 0.64 -8.02
C VAL A 52 12.75 0.33 -6.54
N LYS A 53 13.83 0.35 -5.75
CA LYS A 53 13.76 0.15 -4.29
C LYS A 53 12.84 1.18 -3.62
N ALA A 54 12.94 2.45 -3.99
CA ALA A 54 12.07 3.51 -3.46
C ALA A 54 10.59 3.29 -3.82
N ARG A 55 10.30 2.86 -5.04
CA ARG A 55 8.93 2.51 -5.44
C ARG A 55 8.42 1.27 -4.74
N LEU A 56 9.26 0.24 -4.60
CA LEU A 56 8.92 -0.99 -3.88
C LEU A 56 8.59 -0.70 -2.42
N LYS A 57 9.36 0.14 -1.75
CA LYS A 57 9.10 0.59 -0.38
C LYS A 57 7.72 1.23 -0.23
N ARG A 58 7.33 2.09 -1.19
CA ARG A 58 5.99 2.72 -1.19
C ARG A 58 4.88 1.69 -1.40
N LEU A 59 5.06 0.73 -2.32
CA LEU A 59 4.09 -0.33 -2.57
C LEU A 59 3.97 -1.32 -1.40
N ALA A 60 5.06 -1.58 -0.72
CA ALA A 60 5.12 -2.47 0.43
C ALA A 60 4.39 -1.91 1.65
N GLY A 61 4.48 -0.60 1.89
CA GLY A 61 3.87 0.04 3.04
C GLY A 61 4.37 -0.54 4.36
N ARG A 62 3.46 -1.03 5.20
CA ARG A 62 3.78 -1.63 6.51
C ARG A 62 4.61 -2.91 6.45
N ARG A 63 4.66 -3.56 5.30
CA ARG A 63 5.45 -4.79 5.08
C ARG A 63 6.94 -4.51 4.90
N TRP A 64 7.32 -3.26 4.80
CA TRP A 64 8.72 -2.83 4.76
C TRP A 64 9.26 -2.64 6.16
N THR A 65 10.34 -3.34 6.50
CA THR A 65 10.98 -3.24 7.81
C THR A 65 11.93 -2.05 7.90
N VAL A 66 12.29 -1.67 9.13
CA VAL A 66 13.28 -0.60 9.39
C VAL A 66 14.64 -0.95 8.76
N ASP A 67 14.98 -2.23 8.73
CA ASP A 67 16.24 -2.74 8.16
C ASP A 67 16.27 -2.72 6.62
N GLY A 68 15.16 -2.37 5.98
CA GLY A 68 15.06 -2.34 4.52
C GLY A 68 14.70 -3.68 3.88
N ALA A 69 14.09 -4.58 4.61
CA ALA A 69 13.55 -5.82 4.09
C ALA A 69 12.04 -5.72 3.84
N LEU A 70 11.57 -6.47 2.85
CA LEU A 70 10.14 -6.68 2.59
C LEU A 70 9.73 -8.02 3.18
N VAL A 71 8.73 -8.01 4.07
CA VAL A 71 8.20 -9.22 4.71
C VAL A 71 6.77 -9.47 4.22
N LEU A 72 6.54 -10.65 3.69
CA LEU A 72 5.24 -11.12 3.24
C LEU A 72 4.85 -12.37 4.03
N GLN A 73 3.56 -12.52 4.29
CA GLN A 73 3.01 -13.70 4.97
C GLN A 73 1.84 -14.27 4.16
N CYS A 74 1.70 -15.58 4.17
CA CYS A 74 0.62 -16.30 3.53
C CYS A 74 0.20 -17.51 4.35
N ASP A 75 -1.08 -17.54 4.72
CA ASP A 75 -1.73 -18.61 5.47
C ASP A 75 -3.09 -19.03 4.84
N GLU A 76 -3.27 -18.72 3.55
CA GLU A 76 -4.56 -18.85 2.87
C GLU A 76 -4.99 -20.29 2.67
N THR A 77 -4.04 -21.20 2.59
CA THR A 77 -4.33 -22.63 2.33
C THR A 77 -3.76 -23.51 3.43
N ARG A 78 -4.26 -24.73 3.51
CA ARG A 78 -3.72 -25.77 4.40
C ARG A 78 -2.41 -26.38 3.90
N SER A 79 -2.03 -26.10 2.68
CA SER A 79 -0.81 -26.61 2.05
C SER A 79 0.31 -25.58 2.17
N GLN A 80 1.35 -25.94 2.88
CA GLN A 80 2.58 -25.14 3.01
C GLN A 80 3.22 -24.87 1.64
N ALA A 81 3.30 -25.87 0.77
CA ALA A 81 3.84 -25.73 -0.57
C ALA A 81 3.04 -24.72 -1.41
N ARG A 82 1.72 -24.75 -1.31
CA ARG A 82 0.83 -23.82 -2.02
C ARG A 82 0.96 -22.40 -1.50
N ASN A 83 1.03 -22.21 -0.19
CA ASN A 83 1.25 -20.90 0.43
C ASN A 83 2.61 -20.31 0.03
N ARG A 84 3.65 -21.15 -0.05
CA ARG A 84 4.97 -20.77 -0.54
C ARG A 84 4.95 -20.28 -1.99
N GLU A 85 4.21 -20.93 -2.83
CA GLU A 85 4.03 -20.54 -4.24
C GLU A 85 3.28 -19.22 -4.37
N ILE A 86 2.18 -19.06 -3.63
CA ILE A 86 1.39 -17.82 -3.58
C ILE A 86 2.26 -16.63 -3.13
N ILE A 87 3.04 -16.80 -2.08
CA ILE A 87 3.85 -15.70 -1.55
C ILE A 87 4.97 -15.28 -2.50
N ARG A 88 5.55 -16.23 -3.22
CA ARG A 88 6.55 -15.97 -4.27
C ARG A 88 5.94 -15.23 -5.46
N GLN A 89 4.73 -15.57 -5.87
CA GLN A 89 3.99 -14.85 -6.90
C GLN A 89 3.70 -13.41 -6.47
N ARG A 90 3.26 -13.19 -5.21
CA ARG A 90 3.03 -11.85 -4.65
C ARG A 90 4.30 -10.99 -4.64
N LEU A 91 5.42 -11.56 -4.27
CA LEU A 91 6.71 -10.87 -4.33
C LEU A 91 7.04 -10.46 -5.77
N THR A 92 6.89 -11.39 -6.71
CA THR A 92 7.12 -11.14 -8.14
C THR A 92 6.26 -10.02 -8.67
N GLU A 93 4.97 -10.02 -8.35
CA GLU A 93 4.03 -8.96 -8.76
C GLU A 93 4.38 -7.60 -8.17
N LEU A 94 4.75 -7.55 -6.89
CA LEU A 94 5.17 -6.30 -6.23
C LEU A 94 6.42 -5.71 -6.90
N ILE A 95 7.41 -6.54 -7.18
CA ILE A 95 8.64 -6.10 -7.85
C ILE A 95 8.32 -5.63 -9.28
N ARG A 96 7.51 -6.37 -10.04
CA ARG A 96 7.08 -5.98 -11.39
C ARG A 96 6.35 -4.63 -11.39
N LYS A 97 5.45 -4.41 -10.43
CA LYS A 97 4.79 -3.10 -10.25
C LYS A 97 5.80 -1.99 -9.92
N ALA A 98 6.82 -2.28 -9.12
CA ALA A 98 7.87 -1.32 -8.79
C ALA A 98 8.78 -0.97 -9.98
N LEU A 99 8.94 -1.88 -10.94
CA LEU A 99 9.72 -1.63 -12.16
C LEU A 99 9.07 -0.58 -13.06
N VAL A 100 7.74 -0.51 -13.06
CA VAL A 100 6.99 0.47 -13.86
C VAL A 100 7.08 1.85 -13.19
N ALA A 101 7.73 2.80 -13.87
CA ALA A 101 7.76 4.17 -13.40
C ALA A 101 6.38 4.83 -13.56
N PRO A 102 5.83 5.46 -12.50
CA PRO A 102 4.55 6.14 -12.62
C PRO A 102 4.66 7.32 -13.58
N LYS A 103 3.66 7.48 -14.45
CA LYS A 103 3.58 8.65 -15.34
C LYS A 103 3.48 9.92 -14.50
N ARG A 104 4.36 10.89 -14.76
CA ARG A 104 4.33 12.19 -14.10
C ARG A 104 2.99 12.88 -14.37
N ARG A 105 2.23 13.12 -13.32
CA ARG A 105 0.99 13.90 -13.44
C ARG A 105 1.36 15.38 -13.45
N MET A 106 1.00 16.07 -14.52
CA MET A 106 1.08 17.53 -14.55
C MET A 106 -0.12 18.10 -13.79
N ALA A 107 0.14 19.06 -12.92
CA ALA A 107 -0.92 19.77 -12.22
C ALA A 107 -1.79 20.52 -13.25
N THR A 108 -3.08 20.24 -13.23
CA THR A 108 -4.05 20.96 -14.06
C THR A 108 -4.53 22.21 -13.33
N ARG A 109 -4.60 23.33 -14.03
CA ARG A 109 -5.21 24.54 -13.47
C ARG A 109 -6.74 24.44 -13.54
N PRO A 110 -7.46 24.92 -12.50
CA PRO A 110 -8.91 25.01 -12.58
C PRO A 110 -9.36 25.85 -13.77
N THR A 111 -10.39 25.43 -14.47
CA THR A 111 -10.95 26.19 -15.58
C THR A 111 -11.58 27.49 -15.08
N LEU A 112 -11.61 28.53 -15.93
CA LEU A 112 -12.27 29.81 -15.60
C LEU A 112 -13.74 29.61 -15.21
N GLY A 113 -14.43 28.70 -15.89
CA GLY A 113 -15.81 28.35 -15.56
C GLY A 113 -15.96 27.74 -14.16
N SER A 114 -15.02 26.86 -13.76
CA SER A 114 -14.98 26.29 -12.42
C SER A 114 -14.74 27.36 -11.33
N GLN A 115 -13.80 28.30 -11.60
CA GLN A 115 -13.54 29.41 -10.68
C GLN A 115 -14.75 30.34 -10.53
N LYS A 116 -15.41 30.69 -11.64
CA LYS A 116 -16.64 31.52 -11.62
C LYS A 116 -17.77 30.84 -10.84
N ARG A 117 -18.01 29.53 -11.05
CA ARG A 117 -19.01 28.76 -10.30
C ARG A 117 -18.69 28.74 -8.79
N ARG A 118 -17.44 28.53 -8.44
CA ARG A 118 -17.00 28.53 -7.03
C ARG A 118 -17.23 29.91 -6.39
N LEU A 119 -16.86 31.00 -7.06
CA LEU A 119 -17.06 32.36 -6.56
C LEU A 119 -18.54 32.69 -6.42
N LYS A 120 -19.38 32.32 -7.41
CA LYS A 120 -20.83 32.50 -7.36
C LYS A 120 -21.44 31.75 -6.17
N ALA A 121 -21.05 30.50 -5.96
CA ALA A 121 -21.52 29.69 -4.80
C ALA A 121 -21.09 30.31 -3.46
N LYS A 122 -19.86 30.82 -3.37
CA LYS A 122 -19.40 31.57 -2.19
C LYS A 122 -20.23 32.82 -1.92
N LYS A 123 -20.53 33.59 -2.96
CA LYS A 123 -21.33 34.83 -2.86
C LYS A 123 -22.76 34.54 -2.38
N VAL A 124 -23.39 33.50 -2.90
CA VAL A 124 -24.74 33.06 -2.48
C VAL A 124 -24.72 32.65 -1.00
N ARG A 125 -23.74 31.86 -0.56
CA ARG A 125 -23.62 31.44 0.84
C ARG A 125 -23.34 32.63 1.76
N SER A 126 -22.54 33.61 1.31
CA SER A 126 -22.26 34.83 2.07
C SER A 126 -23.51 35.71 2.24
N ALA A 127 -24.29 35.90 1.19
CA ALA A 127 -25.56 36.62 1.24
C ALA A 127 -26.56 35.92 2.18
N GLY A 128 -26.64 34.56 2.12
CA GLY A 128 -27.49 33.79 3.05
C GLY A 128 -27.07 33.91 4.51
N LYS A 129 -25.75 34.02 4.77
CA LYS A 129 -25.23 34.25 6.13
C LYS A 129 -25.51 35.67 6.61
N ALA A 130 -25.35 36.67 5.72
CA ALA A 130 -25.65 38.07 6.09
C ALA A 130 -27.14 38.27 6.40
N GLY A 131 -28.05 37.55 5.73
CA GLY A 131 -29.49 37.54 6.02
C GLY A 131 -29.89 36.90 7.35
N ARG A 132 -28.96 36.17 7.99
CA ARG A 132 -29.18 35.57 9.33
C ARG A 132 -28.81 36.54 10.48
N GLY A 133 -28.95 37.85 10.29
CA GLY A 133 -28.54 38.86 11.25
C GLY A 133 -28.82 38.45 12.70
N ALA A 134 -28.02 38.95 13.61
CA ALA A 134 -28.19 38.69 15.05
C ALA A 134 -29.64 39.00 15.46
N VAL A 135 -30.34 37.97 15.94
CA VAL A 135 -31.62 38.17 16.63
C VAL A 135 -31.31 39.04 17.84
N ALA A 136 -31.84 40.26 17.82
CA ALA A 136 -31.75 41.12 18.99
C ALA A 136 -32.37 40.37 20.17
N PRO A 137 -31.74 40.35 21.36
CA PRO A 137 -32.37 39.75 22.52
C PRO A 137 -33.67 40.54 22.78
N ASP A 138 -34.79 39.81 22.81
CA ASP A 138 -36.06 40.36 23.28
C ASP A 138 -35.83 40.90 24.71
N HIS A 139 -35.84 42.21 24.82
CA HIS A 139 -35.96 42.87 26.09
C HIS A 139 -37.44 42.88 26.44
N ASP A 140 -37.97 41.76 26.94
CA ASP A 140 -39.16 41.78 27.75
C ASP A 140 -38.80 42.37 29.12
N ALA A 141 -39.13 43.61 29.27
CA ALA A 141 -39.10 44.28 30.57
C ALA A 141 -40.28 43.81 31.43
#